data_0f2bd13f0cf368943bf9c498bbae9891
#
_entry.id   0f2bd13f0cf368943bf9c498bbae9891
#
_cell.length_a   1.000
_cell.length_b   1.000
_cell.length_c   1.000
_cell.angle_alpha   90.00
_cell.angle_beta   90.00
_cell.angle_gamma   90.00
#
_symmetry.space_group_name_H-M   'P 1'
#
loop_
_entity.id
_entity.type
_entity.pdbx_description
1 polymer ?
#
loop_
_entity_poly.entity_id
_entity_poly.type
_entity_poly.pdbx_seq_one_letter_code
_entity_poly.pdbx_strand_id
1 'polypeptide(L)'
;YRLHTYTQYDGMRMACFHPIVLDTFHHPVEKTNFILDLIVSSHLATLTHSVMVSYLAEALLKYIFDDKPELLICPALGSTVSEIQKNRTHIIDFAVQGSMLHDIGKNGIVPIINTQHRRLTDYEFDLIRMHPETGAKDLASVPDFACYADIAHGHHRTYDGTGGYPDDFDILHSPCRPVIDLVHICDCLDAATDYLSRNYHNAKDFRSEE
;
A
#
# COMPACT_ATOMS: atom_id res chain seq x y z
N TYR A 1 11.42 -18.86 13.17
CA TYR A 1 11.20 -17.45 13.41
C TYR A 1 10.03 -17.25 14.34
N ARG A 2 10.28 -16.60 15.47
CA ARG A 2 9.27 -16.46 16.51
C ARG A 2 8.65 -15.07 16.41
N LEU A 3 7.87 -14.82 15.37
CA LEU A 3 7.05 -13.62 15.24
C LEU A 3 6.19 -13.37 16.49
N HIS A 4 5.69 -14.45 17.10
CA HIS A 4 4.93 -14.37 18.35
C HIS A 4 5.65 -13.60 19.47
N THR A 5 6.98 -13.57 19.47
CA THR A 5 7.74 -12.86 20.49
C THR A 5 7.71 -11.34 20.28
N TYR A 6 7.61 -10.89 19.04
CA TYR A 6 7.59 -9.46 18.68
C TYR A 6 6.21 -8.85 18.78
N THR A 7 5.16 -9.63 18.62
CA THR A 7 3.77 -9.15 18.66
C THR A 7 3.22 -9.01 20.07
N GLN A 8 3.87 -9.55 21.07
CA GLN A 8 3.41 -9.48 22.46
C GLN A 8 3.69 -8.13 23.16
N TYR A 9 4.57 -7.29 22.61
CA TYR A 9 4.98 -6.04 23.22
C TYR A 9 4.79 -4.88 22.24
N ASP A 10 3.87 -3.97 22.55
CA ASP A 10 3.53 -2.82 21.69
C ASP A 10 4.74 -1.95 21.33
N GLY A 11 5.69 -1.77 22.25
CA GLY A 11 6.91 -1.04 21.97
C GLY A 11 7.90 -1.75 21.02
N MET A 12 7.71 -3.05 20.78
CA MET A 12 8.59 -3.83 19.90
C MET A 12 8.10 -3.93 18.45
N ARG A 13 6.86 -3.58 18.18
CA ARG A 13 6.32 -3.58 16.80
C ARG A 13 7.07 -2.64 15.90
N MET A 14 7.36 -1.43 16.39
CA MET A 14 8.20 -0.48 15.66
C MET A 14 9.63 -0.98 15.45
N ALA A 15 10.17 -1.70 16.46
CA ALA A 15 11.50 -2.29 16.35
C ALA A 15 11.57 -3.43 15.32
N CYS A 16 10.46 -4.14 15.09
CA CYS A 16 10.42 -5.24 14.11
C CYS A 16 10.58 -4.76 12.66
N PHE A 17 10.22 -3.51 12.38
CA PHE A 17 10.42 -2.92 11.05
C PHE A 17 11.79 -2.24 10.89
N HIS A 18 12.64 -2.34 11.90
CA HIS A 18 13.97 -1.74 11.82
C HIS A 18 14.81 -2.42 10.73
N PRO A 19 15.53 -1.67 9.88
CA PRO A 19 16.34 -2.21 8.79
C PRO A 19 17.26 -3.36 9.22
N ILE A 20 17.87 -3.27 10.41
CA ILE A 20 18.76 -4.31 10.96
C ILE A 20 18.04 -5.66 11.09
N VAL A 21 16.76 -5.68 11.48
CA VAL A 21 15.99 -6.93 11.59
C VAL A 21 15.74 -7.52 10.21
N LEU A 22 15.41 -6.69 9.23
CA LEU A 22 15.16 -7.13 7.85
C LEU A 22 16.46 -7.54 7.14
N ASP A 23 17.59 -6.95 7.48
CA ASP A 23 18.91 -7.32 6.94
C ASP A 23 19.38 -8.73 7.36
N THR A 24 18.73 -9.34 8.35
CA THR A 24 18.98 -10.74 8.69
C THR A 24 18.45 -11.72 7.65
N PHE A 25 17.54 -11.29 6.80
CA PHE A 25 16.98 -12.10 5.72
C PHE A 25 17.80 -11.93 4.44
N HIS A 26 18.16 -13.02 3.82
CA HIS A 26 19.00 -13.02 2.62
C HIS A 26 18.19 -13.01 1.32
N HIS A 27 16.88 -13.25 1.40
CA HIS A 27 16.02 -13.34 0.22
C HIS A 27 14.85 -12.34 0.28
N PRO A 28 14.54 -11.59 -0.81
CA PRO A 28 13.45 -10.61 -0.83
C PRO A 28 12.07 -11.21 -0.44
N VAL A 29 11.79 -12.45 -0.85
CA VAL A 29 10.55 -13.15 -0.50
C VAL A 29 10.42 -13.38 1.02
N GLU A 30 11.54 -13.68 1.71
CA GLU A 30 11.54 -13.85 3.16
C GLU A 30 11.22 -12.54 3.87
N LYS A 31 11.80 -11.43 3.40
CA LYS A 31 11.51 -10.08 3.91
C LYS A 31 10.04 -9.71 3.72
N THR A 32 9.50 -9.93 2.52
CA THR A 32 8.10 -9.67 2.23
C THR A 32 7.19 -10.50 3.14
N ASN A 33 7.43 -11.78 3.27
CA ASN A 33 6.66 -12.65 4.16
C ASN A 33 6.72 -12.20 5.62
N PHE A 34 7.90 -11.78 6.09
CA PHE A 34 8.05 -11.25 7.44
C PHE A 34 7.20 -9.99 7.67
N ILE A 35 7.20 -9.06 6.71
CA ILE A 35 6.37 -7.84 6.77
C ILE A 35 4.89 -8.19 6.76
N LEU A 36 4.47 -9.10 5.87
CA LEU A 36 3.08 -9.55 5.79
C LEU A 36 2.64 -10.23 7.07
N ASP A 37 3.50 -11.03 7.69
CA ASP A 37 3.23 -11.65 8.99
C ASP A 37 3.06 -10.61 10.12
N LEU A 38 3.80 -9.50 10.08
CA LEU A 38 3.57 -8.38 11.01
C LEU A 38 2.19 -7.75 10.79
N ILE A 39 1.77 -7.54 9.54
CA ILE A 39 0.43 -7.04 9.21
C ILE A 39 -0.63 -8.01 9.70
N VAL A 40 -0.51 -9.31 9.42
CA VAL A 40 -1.44 -10.36 9.90
C VAL A 40 -1.61 -10.32 11.40
N SER A 41 -0.51 -10.26 12.12
CA SER A 41 -0.54 -10.28 13.59
C SER A 41 -1.06 -8.98 14.20
N SER A 42 -1.02 -7.88 13.47
CA SER A 42 -1.54 -6.58 13.91
C SER A 42 -2.99 -6.37 13.47
N HIS A 43 -3.34 -6.69 12.23
CA HIS A 43 -4.69 -6.48 11.69
C HIS A 43 -4.96 -7.31 10.43
N LEU A 44 -5.65 -8.42 10.60
CA LEU A 44 -5.95 -9.34 9.50
C LEU A 44 -6.76 -8.68 8.37
N ALA A 45 -7.65 -7.74 8.68
CA ALA A 45 -8.43 -7.03 7.67
C ALA A 45 -7.53 -6.20 6.72
N THR A 46 -6.50 -5.54 7.24
CA THR A 46 -5.53 -4.82 6.39
C THR A 46 -4.80 -5.76 5.45
N LEU A 47 -4.41 -6.97 5.91
CA LEU A 47 -3.80 -7.94 5.01
C LEU A 47 -4.76 -8.39 3.91
N THR A 48 -6.00 -8.76 4.28
CA THR A 48 -7.00 -9.21 3.30
C THR A 48 -7.25 -8.12 2.26
N HIS A 49 -7.39 -6.88 2.71
CA HIS A 49 -7.49 -5.70 1.85
C HIS A 49 -6.28 -5.58 0.89
N SER A 50 -5.05 -5.59 1.41
CA SER A 50 -3.85 -5.48 0.57
C SER A 50 -3.74 -6.61 -0.46
N VAL A 51 -4.14 -7.85 -0.10
CA VAL A 51 -4.23 -8.98 -1.03
C VAL A 51 -5.26 -8.71 -2.12
N MET A 52 -6.46 -8.23 -1.77
CA MET A 52 -7.50 -7.93 -2.75
C MET A 52 -7.08 -6.80 -3.69
N VAL A 53 -6.50 -5.72 -3.15
CA VAL A 53 -5.94 -4.62 -3.96
C VAL A 53 -4.89 -5.15 -4.94
N SER A 54 -4.02 -6.06 -4.52
CA SER A 54 -3.00 -6.66 -5.39
C SER A 54 -3.59 -7.50 -6.54
N TYR A 55 -4.64 -8.26 -6.29
CA TYR A 55 -5.36 -9.01 -7.33
C TYR A 55 -6.08 -8.11 -8.32
N LEU A 56 -6.71 -7.05 -7.82
CA LEU A 56 -7.37 -6.04 -8.67
C LEU A 56 -6.34 -5.32 -9.56
N ALA A 57 -5.20 -4.93 -8.97
CA ALA A 57 -4.11 -4.28 -9.68
C ALA A 57 -3.54 -5.19 -10.79
N GLU A 58 -3.30 -6.47 -10.49
CA GLU A 58 -2.83 -7.44 -11.48
C GLU A 58 -3.84 -7.61 -12.63
N ALA A 59 -5.13 -7.74 -12.32
CA ALA A 59 -6.17 -7.91 -13.32
C ALA A 59 -6.30 -6.67 -14.22
N LEU A 60 -6.31 -5.47 -13.62
CA LEU A 60 -6.42 -4.20 -14.35
C LEU A 60 -5.17 -3.96 -15.20
N LEU A 61 -3.97 -4.25 -14.70
CA LEU A 61 -2.75 -4.15 -15.50
C LEU A 61 -2.77 -5.06 -16.71
N LYS A 62 -3.21 -6.31 -16.58
CA LYS A 62 -3.33 -7.22 -17.72
C LYS A 62 -4.21 -6.62 -18.82
N TYR A 63 -5.34 -6.01 -18.42
CA TYR A 63 -6.21 -5.32 -19.35
C TYR A 63 -5.53 -4.08 -19.99
N ILE A 64 -4.83 -3.25 -19.19
CA ILE A 64 -4.11 -2.07 -19.70
C ILE A 64 -3.04 -2.49 -20.71
N PHE A 65 -2.28 -3.54 -20.43
CA PHE A 65 -1.26 -4.04 -21.35
C PHE A 65 -1.83 -4.45 -22.72
N ASP A 66 -3.04 -4.99 -22.73
CA ASP A 66 -3.67 -5.50 -23.94
C ASP A 66 -4.38 -4.40 -24.74
N ASP A 67 -4.94 -3.37 -24.09
CA ASP A 67 -5.77 -2.32 -24.69
C ASP A 67 -5.05 -0.97 -24.83
N LYS A 68 -4.35 -0.52 -23.77
CA LYS A 68 -3.76 0.84 -23.68
C LYS A 68 -2.42 0.87 -22.94
N PRO A 69 -1.40 0.15 -23.42
CA PRO A 69 -0.10 0.07 -22.75
C PRO A 69 0.62 1.41 -22.64
N GLU A 70 0.25 2.40 -23.46
CA GLU A 70 0.80 3.76 -23.40
C GLU A 70 0.50 4.48 -22.08
N LEU A 71 -0.53 4.08 -21.34
CA LEU A 71 -0.85 4.63 -20.02
C LEU A 71 0.21 4.30 -18.96
N LEU A 72 1.03 3.28 -19.21
CA LEU A 72 2.10 2.85 -18.30
C LEU A 72 3.45 3.53 -18.59
N ILE A 73 3.54 4.41 -19.57
CA ILE A 73 4.79 5.08 -19.92
C ILE A 73 5.16 6.07 -18.82
N CYS A 74 6.27 5.78 -18.11
CA CYS A 74 6.85 6.66 -17.10
C CYS A 74 8.32 6.30 -16.86
N PRO A 75 9.07 7.17 -16.14
CA PRO A 75 10.50 6.95 -15.93
C PRO A 75 10.87 5.61 -15.27
N ALA A 76 10.04 5.10 -14.38
CA ALA A 76 10.31 3.85 -13.66
C ALA A 76 10.01 2.59 -14.49
N LEU A 77 9.05 2.64 -15.44
CA LEU A 77 8.57 1.43 -16.14
C LEU A 77 9.09 1.32 -17.57
N GLY A 78 9.27 2.44 -18.24
CA GLY A 78 9.75 2.51 -19.63
C GLY A 78 9.27 3.76 -20.35
N SER A 79 10.00 4.15 -21.39
CA SER A 79 9.77 5.37 -22.17
C SER A 79 8.98 5.14 -23.45
N THR A 80 8.76 3.89 -23.84
CA THR A 80 8.05 3.50 -25.06
C THR A 80 7.12 2.31 -24.80
N VAL A 81 6.07 2.18 -25.60
CA VAL A 81 5.17 1.01 -25.56
C VAL A 81 5.93 -0.30 -25.73
N SER A 82 6.96 -0.32 -26.57
CA SER A 82 7.80 -1.51 -26.80
C SER A 82 8.55 -1.92 -25.52
N GLU A 83 9.11 -0.96 -24.78
CA GLU A 83 9.76 -1.22 -23.48
C GLU A 83 8.75 -1.69 -22.44
N ILE A 84 7.59 -1.05 -22.36
CA ILE A 84 6.49 -1.44 -21.48
C ILE A 84 6.09 -2.90 -21.74
N GLN A 85 5.85 -3.28 -22.99
CA GLN A 85 5.49 -4.64 -23.37
C GLN A 85 6.61 -5.66 -23.07
N LYS A 86 7.86 -5.29 -23.32
CA LYS A 86 9.02 -6.13 -22.99
C LYS A 86 9.16 -6.38 -21.50
N ASN A 87 8.83 -5.38 -20.67
CA ASN A 87 8.98 -5.43 -19.22
C ASN A 87 7.69 -5.88 -18.53
N ARG A 88 6.68 -6.36 -19.26
CA ARG A 88 5.32 -6.69 -18.75
C ARG A 88 5.34 -7.45 -17.41
N THR A 89 6.09 -8.55 -17.35
CA THR A 89 6.15 -9.37 -16.12
C THR A 89 6.71 -8.58 -14.94
N HIS A 90 7.81 -7.86 -15.15
CA HIS A 90 8.43 -7.05 -14.11
C HIS A 90 7.51 -5.93 -13.62
N ILE A 91 6.78 -5.28 -14.52
CA ILE A 91 5.82 -4.21 -14.17
C ILE A 91 4.66 -4.79 -13.36
N ILE A 92 4.15 -5.96 -13.72
CA ILE A 92 3.10 -6.65 -12.95
C ILE A 92 3.62 -6.98 -11.55
N ASP A 93 4.80 -7.60 -11.44
CA ASP A 93 5.40 -7.95 -10.16
C ASP A 93 5.62 -6.70 -9.28
N PHE A 94 6.10 -5.61 -9.87
CA PHE A 94 6.31 -4.35 -9.17
C PHE A 94 4.99 -3.77 -8.63
N ALA A 95 3.94 -3.73 -9.44
CA ALA A 95 2.65 -3.22 -9.01
C ALA A 95 1.96 -4.12 -7.97
N VAL A 96 2.04 -5.44 -8.13
CA VAL A 96 1.50 -6.42 -7.16
C VAL A 96 2.20 -6.26 -5.80
N GLN A 97 3.53 -6.20 -5.77
CA GLN A 97 4.29 -5.99 -4.54
C GLN A 97 3.99 -4.62 -3.92
N GLY A 98 3.95 -3.56 -4.73
CA GLY A 98 3.57 -2.22 -4.27
C GLY A 98 2.17 -2.18 -3.66
N SER A 99 1.21 -2.87 -4.28
CA SER A 99 -0.15 -3.02 -3.76
C SER A 99 -0.20 -3.78 -2.43
N MET A 100 0.61 -4.84 -2.27
CA MET A 100 0.71 -5.56 -1.00
C MET A 100 1.28 -4.70 0.13
N LEU A 101 2.11 -3.72 -0.19
CA LEU A 101 2.87 -2.91 0.77
C LEU A 101 2.31 -1.48 0.96
N HIS A 102 1.29 -1.06 0.19
CA HIS A 102 0.81 0.33 0.20
C HIS A 102 0.38 0.80 1.60
N ASP A 103 -0.21 -0.09 2.36
CA ASP A 103 -0.80 0.15 3.69
C ASP A 103 0.14 -0.21 4.87
N ILE A 104 1.41 -0.50 4.63
CA ILE A 104 2.34 -0.97 5.65
C ILE A 104 2.44 -0.02 6.86
N GLY A 105 2.31 1.28 6.63
CA GLY A 105 2.34 2.30 7.68
C GLY A 105 1.19 2.20 8.69
N LYS A 106 0.14 1.45 8.41
CA LYS A 106 -0.94 1.17 9.37
C LYS A 106 -0.48 0.27 10.53
N ASN A 107 0.61 -0.46 10.40
CA ASN A 107 1.11 -1.38 11.43
C ASN A 107 1.32 -0.75 12.81
N GLY A 108 1.72 0.53 12.86
CA GLY A 108 1.93 1.24 14.12
C GLY A 108 0.66 1.83 14.74
N ILE A 109 -0.38 2.04 13.96
CA ILE A 109 -1.55 2.87 14.33
C ILE A 109 -2.78 2.00 14.56
N VAL A 110 -3.01 1.04 13.70
CA VAL A 110 -4.22 0.23 13.62
C VAL A 110 -4.52 -0.59 14.89
N PRO A 111 -3.54 -1.18 15.61
CA PRO A 111 -3.84 -1.93 16.82
C PRO A 111 -4.54 -1.11 17.90
N ILE A 112 -4.29 0.20 17.92
CA ILE A 112 -4.89 1.12 18.91
C ILE A 112 -6.32 1.49 18.50
N ILE A 113 -6.56 1.64 17.19
CA ILE A 113 -7.79 2.19 16.63
C ILE A 113 -8.82 1.10 16.36
N ASN A 114 -8.42 -0.05 15.87
CA ASN A 114 -9.34 -1.12 15.44
C ASN A 114 -9.89 -2.00 16.57
N THR A 115 -9.45 -1.81 17.80
CA THR A 115 -10.10 -2.44 18.97
C THR A 115 -11.42 -1.74 19.34
N GLN A 116 -11.74 -0.65 18.69
CA GLN A 116 -12.90 0.18 19.00
C GLN A 116 -14.05 -0.13 18.02
N HIS A 117 -15.10 -0.77 18.50
CA HIS A 117 -16.34 -1.02 17.73
C HIS A 117 -17.23 0.24 17.63
N ARG A 118 -16.64 1.39 17.31
CA ARG A 118 -17.31 2.69 17.16
C ARG A 118 -16.74 3.47 15.98
N ARG A 119 -17.39 4.55 15.61
CA ARG A 119 -16.81 5.50 14.65
C ARG A 119 -15.52 6.10 15.20
N LEU A 120 -14.55 6.28 14.33
CA LEU A 120 -13.32 6.99 14.65
C LEU A 120 -13.63 8.45 15.00
N THR A 121 -12.89 9.01 15.93
CA THR A 121 -12.85 10.44 16.16
C THR A 121 -12.01 11.11 15.07
N ASP A 122 -12.19 12.44 14.87
CA ASP A 122 -11.39 13.21 13.91
C ASP A 122 -9.89 13.06 14.20
N TYR A 123 -9.49 13.07 15.48
CA TYR A 123 -8.10 12.87 15.87
C TYR A 123 -7.57 11.46 15.50
N GLU A 124 -8.36 10.41 15.69
CA GLU A 124 -7.97 9.05 15.28
C GLU A 124 -7.87 8.94 13.76
N PHE A 125 -8.75 9.63 13.04
CA PHE A 125 -8.70 9.68 11.59
C PHE A 125 -7.46 10.44 11.09
N ASP A 126 -7.08 11.53 11.75
CA ASP A 126 -5.84 12.25 11.44
C ASP A 126 -4.59 11.39 11.69
N LEU A 127 -4.60 10.56 12.74
CA LEU A 127 -3.53 9.57 12.95
C LEU A 127 -3.47 8.54 11.82
N ILE A 128 -4.62 8.05 11.34
CA ILE A 128 -4.66 7.12 10.21
C ILE A 128 -4.08 7.78 8.96
N ARG A 129 -4.40 9.04 8.70
CA ARG A 129 -3.85 9.78 7.53
C ARG A 129 -2.33 9.88 7.49
N MET A 130 -1.65 9.58 8.58
CA MET A 130 -0.19 9.54 8.63
C MET A 130 0.42 8.25 8.04
N HIS A 131 -0.39 7.19 7.78
CA HIS A 131 0.17 5.91 7.34
C HIS A 131 0.89 5.96 5.98
N PRO A 132 0.50 6.78 4.98
CA PRO A 132 1.24 6.84 3.73
C PRO A 132 2.67 7.35 3.93
N GLU A 133 2.84 8.42 4.70
CA GLU A 133 4.15 8.98 5.01
C GLU A 133 4.99 8.01 5.85
N THR A 134 4.38 7.41 6.89
CA THR A 134 5.05 6.43 7.74
C THR A 134 5.48 5.20 6.94
N GLY A 135 4.58 4.65 6.13
CA GLY A 135 4.87 3.50 5.27
C GLY A 135 5.98 3.80 4.25
N ALA A 136 5.95 4.98 3.64
CA ALA A 136 7.00 5.39 2.71
C ALA A 136 8.37 5.48 3.39
N LYS A 137 8.45 6.07 4.59
CA LYS A 137 9.69 6.13 5.38
C LYS A 137 10.21 4.75 5.75
N ASP A 138 9.32 3.86 6.17
CA ASP A 138 9.67 2.50 6.54
C ASP A 138 10.22 1.75 5.32
N LEU A 139 9.55 1.80 4.17
CA LEU A 139 9.99 1.15 2.94
C LEU A 139 11.32 1.75 2.43
N ALA A 140 11.45 3.07 2.43
CA ALA A 140 12.68 3.75 2.00
C ALA A 140 13.90 3.40 2.86
N SER A 141 13.68 3.00 4.12
CA SER A 141 14.76 2.59 5.03
C SER A 141 15.36 1.23 4.68
N VAL A 142 14.70 0.43 3.84
CA VAL A 142 15.12 -0.92 3.44
C VAL A 142 15.43 -0.93 1.95
N PRO A 143 16.69 -1.15 1.53
CA PRO A 143 17.09 -1.05 0.13
C PRO A 143 16.23 -1.87 -0.84
N ASP A 144 15.83 -3.08 -0.47
CA ASP A 144 15.03 -3.97 -1.32
C ASP A 144 13.58 -3.49 -1.48
N PHE A 145 13.10 -2.58 -0.63
CA PHE A 145 11.73 -2.06 -0.65
C PHE A 145 11.64 -0.58 -0.99
N ALA A 146 12.77 0.11 -1.06
CA ALA A 146 12.80 1.56 -1.33
C ALA A 146 12.07 1.95 -2.62
N CYS A 147 12.05 1.06 -3.62
CA CYS A 147 11.35 1.29 -4.89
C CYS A 147 9.81 1.38 -4.74
N TYR A 148 9.24 0.88 -3.64
CA TYR A 148 7.79 0.93 -3.38
C TYR A 148 7.38 2.13 -2.52
N ALA A 149 8.33 2.92 -2.03
CA ALA A 149 8.06 4.03 -1.11
C ALA A 149 7.07 5.06 -1.69
N ASP A 150 7.23 5.43 -2.97
CA ASP A 150 6.33 6.36 -3.65
C ASP A 150 4.90 5.81 -3.75
N ILE A 151 4.74 4.50 -3.94
CA ILE A 151 3.41 3.87 -3.99
C ILE A 151 2.73 4.01 -2.64
N ALA A 152 3.43 3.67 -1.54
CA ALA A 152 2.90 3.83 -0.20
C ALA A 152 2.63 5.29 0.15
N HIS A 153 3.45 6.23 -0.33
CA HIS A 153 3.29 7.66 -0.03
C HIS A 153 2.11 8.28 -0.77
N GLY A 154 1.93 7.91 -2.05
CA GLY A 154 1.03 8.60 -2.96
C GLY A 154 -0.34 7.96 -3.16
N HIS A 155 -0.60 6.75 -2.66
CA HIS A 155 -1.83 6.00 -2.99
C HIS A 155 -3.15 6.67 -2.57
N HIS A 156 -3.11 7.67 -1.70
CA HIS A 156 -4.27 8.49 -1.35
C HIS A 156 -4.27 9.88 -1.99
N ARG A 157 -3.32 10.20 -2.89
CA ARG A 157 -3.36 11.45 -3.65
C ARG A 157 -4.32 11.33 -4.82
N THR A 158 -5.06 12.42 -5.09
CA THR A 158 -5.90 12.48 -6.29
C THR A 158 -5.08 12.53 -7.57
N TYR A 159 -5.61 11.98 -8.66
CA TYR A 159 -4.95 11.91 -9.97
C TYR A 159 -4.43 13.27 -10.46
N ASP A 160 -5.14 14.35 -10.21
CA ASP A 160 -4.76 15.72 -10.62
C ASP A 160 -3.77 16.39 -9.66
N GLY A 161 -3.44 15.75 -8.54
CA GLY A 161 -2.54 16.26 -7.52
C GLY A 161 -3.13 17.36 -6.63
N THR A 162 -4.43 17.70 -6.80
CA THR A 162 -5.05 18.82 -6.07
C THR A 162 -5.61 18.43 -4.72
N GLY A 163 -5.82 17.15 -4.46
CA GLY A 163 -6.44 16.63 -3.24
C GLY A 163 -5.80 15.36 -2.72
N GLY A 164 -6.50 14.72 -1.77
CA GLY A 164 -6.00 13.55 -1.07
C GLY A 164 -4.94 13.88 -0.02
N TYR A 165 -4.21 12.90 0.45
CA TYR A 165 -3.15 13.05 1.45
C TYR A 165 -1.98 12.07 1.21
N PRO A 166 -0.76 12.35 1.72
CA PRO A 166 -0.34 13.61 2.33
C PRO A 166 -0.17 14.74 1.30
N ASP A 167 -0.36 15.99 1.75
CA ASP A 167 -0.36 17.17 0.87
C ASP A 167 1.00 17.47 0.24
N ASP A 168 2.09 17.05 0.89
CA ASP A 168 3.47 17.31 0.49
C ASP A 168 4.00 16.31 -0.55
N PHE A 169 3.25 15.27 -0.89
CA PHE A 169 3.66 14.33 -1.94
C PHE A 169 3.26 14.84 -3.33
N ASP A 170 4.28 15.06 -4.17
CA ASP A 170 4.09 15.47 -5.56
C ASP A 170 3.87 14.27 -6.49
N ILE A 171 2.62 13.80 -6.57
CA ILE A 171 2.24 12.68 -7.43
C ILE A 171 2.52 12.93 -8.91
N LEU A 172 2.44 14.20 -9.35
CA LEU A 172 2.57 14.52 -10.78
C LEU A 172 3.99 14.27 -11.31
N HIS A 173 5.00 14.34 -10.42
CA HIS A 173 6.40 14.11 -10.76
C HIS A 173 6.96 12.78 -10.25
N SER A 174 6.13 11.92 -9.63
CA SER A 174 6.59 10.60 -9.24
C SER A 174 6.96 9.75 -10.44
N PRO A 175 8.13 9.07 -10.42
CA PRO A 175 8.61 8.25 -11.52
C PRO A 175 7.73 7.01 -11.79
N CYS A 176 6.92 6.55 -10.83
CA CYS A 176 6.02 5.40 -10.96
C CYS A 176 4.54 5.79 -10.88
N ARG A 177 4.21 7.05 -11.19
CA ARG A 177 2.85 7.60 -11.11
C ARG A 177 1.75 6.67 -11.64
N PRO A 178 1.85 6.03 -12.83
CA PRO A 178 0.78 5.15 -13.31
C PRO A 178 0.46 3.98 -12.37
N VAL A 179 1.45 3.50 -11.61
CA VAL A 179 1.24 2.45 -10.62
C VAL A 179 0.58 3.01 -9.37
N ILE A 180 0.93 4.22 -8.94
CA ILE A 180 0.26 4.89 -7.81
C ILE A 180 -1.22 5.09 -8.13
N ASP A 181 -1.55 5.65 -9.32
CA ASP A 181 -2.92 5.85 -9.78
C ASP A 181 -3.69 4.53 -9.84
N LEU A 182 -3.05 3.45 -10.31
CA LEU A 182 -3.62 2.11 -10.34
C LEU A 182 -3.96 1.59 -8.95
N VAL A 183 -3.01 1.72 -8.00
CA VAL A 183 -3.20 1.27 -6.61
C VAL A 183 -4.30 2.07 -5.95
N HIS A 184 -4.35 3.39 -6.15
CA HIS A 184 -5.42 4.25 -5.66
C HIS A 184 -6.81 3.78 -6.10
N ILE A 185 -6.98 3.50 -7.41
CA ILE A 185 -8.25 3.01 -7.96
C ILE A 185 -8.63 1.66 -7.33
N CYS A 186 -7.68 0.75 -7.21
CA CYS A 186 -7.92 -0.59 -6.65
C CYS A 186 -8.23 -0.55 -5.16
N ASP A 187 -7.55 0.32 -4.40
CA ASP A 187 -7.81 0.58 -2.98
C ASP A 187 -9.22 1.12 -2.77
N CYS A 188 -9.60 2.17 -3.51
CA CYS A 188 -10.95 2.72 -3.47
C CYS A 188 -12.03 1.69 -3.84
N LEU A 189 -11.77 0.85 -4.85
CA LEU A 189 -12.72 -0.18 -5.29
C LEU A 189 -12.91 -1.25 -4.23
N ASP A 190 -11.83 -1.77 -3.63
CA ASP A 190 -11.92 -2.77 -2.57
C ASP A 190 -12.60 -2.16 -1.34
N ALA A 191 -12.19 -0.96 -0.93
CA ALA A 191 -12.80 -0.23 0.18
C ALA A 191 -14.31 -0.03 0.01
N ALA A 192 -14.77 0.25 -1.20
CA ALA A 192 -16.18 0.47 -1.51
C ALA A 192 -17.00 -0.83 -1.58
N THR A 193 -16.38 -1.97 -1.86
CA THR A 193 -17.04 -3.27 -2.02
C THR A 193 -16.91 -4.20 -0.81
N ASP A 194 -16.03 -3.86 0.15
CA ASP A 194 -15.82 -4.65 1.36
C ASP A 194 -16.92 -4.42 2.41
N TYR A 195 -17.93 -5.31 2.38
CA TYR A 195 -19.03 -5.31 3.35
C TYR A 195 -18.70 -6.03 4.67
N LEU A 196 -17.59 -6.74 4.76
CA LEU A 196 -17.30 -7.64 5.89
C LEU A 196 -16.43 -6.99 6.95
N SER A 197 -15.48 -6.15 6.58
CA SER A 197 -14.54 -5.53 7.52
C SER A 197 -14.97 -4.14 8.00
N ARG A 198 -15.93 -3.51 7.30
CA ARG A 198 -16.42 -2.15 7.63
C ARG A 198 -17.81 -2.20 8.27
N ASN A 199 -17.89 -2.51 9.55
CA ASN A 199 -19.15 -2.66 10.29
C ASN A 199 -20.05 -1.42 10.39
N TYR A 200 -19.72 -0.27 9.76
CA TYR A 200 -20.41 1.00 9.94
C TYR A 200 -20.72 1.78 8.66
N HIS A 201 -20.42 1.25 7.48
CA HIS A 201 -20.81 1.92 6.25
C HIS A 201 -22.23 1.55 5.85
N ASN A 202 -23.13 2.51 5.95
CA ASN A 202 -24.34 2.48 5.15
C ASN A 202 -23.91 2.54 3.68
N ALA A 203 -24.26 1.53 2.92
CA ALA A 203 -23.96 1.35 1.48
C ALA A 203 -24.42 2.50 0.56
N LYS A 204 -24.69 3.69 1.08
CA LYS A 204 -25.25 4.84 0.36
C LYS A 204 -24.26 5.94 -0.02
N ASP A 205 -23.05 5.93 0.52
CA ASP A 205 -22.11 7.03 0.27
C ASP A 205 -20.77 6.56 -0.30
N PHE A 206 -20.79 6.14 -1.55
CA PHE A 206 -19.61 5.98 -2.39
C PHE A 206 -18.83 7.32 -2.60
N ARG A 207 -19.48 8.46 -2.26
CA ARG A 207 -18.96 9.82 -2.51
C ARG A 207 -18.45 10.54 -1.27
N SER A 208 -18.47 9.95 -0.10
CA SER A 208 -18.16 10.65 1.15
C SER A 208 -16.82 10.26 1.79
N GLU A 209 -15.97 9.51 1.11
CA GLU A 209 -14.63 9.14 1.57
C GLU A 209 -13.49 9.86 0.81
N GLU A 210 -13.82 10.83 -0.06
CA GLU A 210 -12.84 11.75 -0.64
C GLU A 210 -12.58 12.94 0.27
#